data_27ca26eed2e9b44d3119a81289627217
#
_entry.id   27ca26eed2e9b44d3119a81289627217
#
_cell.length_a   1.000
_cell.length_b   1.000
_cell.length_c   1.000
_cell.angle_alpha   90.00
_cell.angle_beta   90.00
_cell.angle_gamma   90.00
#
_symmetry.space_group_name_H-M   'P 1'
#
loop_
_entity.id
_entity.type
_entity.pdbx_description
1 polymer ?
#
loop_
_entity_poly.entity_id
_entity_poly.type
_entity_poly.pdbx_seq_one_letter_code
_entity_poly.pdbx_strand_id
1 'polypeptide(L)'
;MEAVVKKPDRRIQKTKNAIQSSLKELLLENKNLDQISVKMICDRANIGRKTFYSHYSDKFALMDEFMDSYLNELKLTCQNLNEENFHNKIKIWIRFFIKNRDFFRKLFESNDSYQF
;
A
#
# COMPACT_ATOMS: atom_id res chain seq x y z
N MET A 1 -26.35 -15.81 4.47
CA MET A 1 -26.10 -15.33 4.45
C MET A 1 -25.13 -14.52 4.76
N GLU A 2 -24.43 -14.48 5.02
CA GLU A 2 -23.48 -13.81 5.35
C GLU A 2 -23.24 -12.69 4.63
N ALA A 3 -23.58 -12.63 3.62
CA ALA A 3 -23.46 -11.52 2.79
C ALA A 3 -23.93 -10.26 3.43
N VAL A 4 -24.72 -10.43 4.33
CA VAL A 4 -25.32 -9.34 5.01
C VAL A 4 -24.35 -8.34 5.56
N VAL A 5 -23.25 -8.85 6.05
CA VAL A 5 -22.32 -7.99 6.68
C VAL A 5 -21.51 -7.17 5.76
N LYS A 6 -21.67 -7.32 4.49
CA LYS A 6 -20.81 -6.63 3.57
C LYS A 6 -21.16 -5.19 3.33
N LYS A 7 -22.34 -4.77 3.64
CA LYS A 7 -22.74 -3.41 3.38
C LYS A 7 -21.90 -2.37 4.09
N PRO A 8 -21.67 -2.49 5.38
CA PRO A 8 -20.79 -1.53 6.05
C PRO A 8 -19.38 -1.59 5.49
N ASP A 9 -19.01 -2.76 5.03
CA ASP A 9 -17.66 -2.96 4.53
C ASP A 9 -17.38 -2.20 3.27
N ARG A 10 -18.40 -1.92 2.47
CA ARG A 10 -18.22 -1.18 1.25
C ARG A 10 -17.74 0.24 1.56
N ARG A 11 -18.32 0.87 2.55
CA ARG A 11 -17.93 2.22 2.94
C ARG A 11 -16.53 2.22 3.54
N ILE A 12 -16.24 1.23 4.35
CA ILE A 12 -14.92 1.08 4.95
C ILE A 12 -13.89 0.85 3.87
N GLN A 13 -14.19 -0.01 2.92
CA GLN A 13 -13.27 -0.33 1.85
C GLN A 13 -12.96 0.90 1.00
N LYS A 14 -13.97 1.71 0.74
CA LYS A 14 -13.79 2.93 -0.05
C LYS A 14 -12.83 3.88 0.67
N THR A 15 -12.99 4.03 1.97
CA THR A 15 -12.11 4.88 2.75
C THR A 15 -10.68 4.33 2.75
N LYS A 16 -10.54 3.05 2.95
CA LYS A 16 -9.22 2.42 2.95
C LYS A 16 -8.54 2.57 1.59
N ASN A 17 -9.32 2.42 0.53
CA ASN A 17 -8.76 2.59 -0.81
C ASN A 17 -8.26 4.02 -1.02
N ALA A 18 -9.00 5.00 -0.52
CA ALA A 18 -8.58 6.38 -0.64
C ALA A 18 -7.28 6.62 0.13
N ILE A 19 -7.17 6.04 1.31
CA ILE A 19 -5.97 6.17 2.13
C ILE A 19 -4.78 5.51 1.43
N GLN A 20 -4.97 4.32 0.90
CA GLN A 20 -3.89 3.61 0.23
C GLN A 20 -3.46 4.31 -1.06
N SER A 21 -4.43 4.84 -1.80
CA SER A 21 -4.10 5.59 -3.01
C SER A 21 -3.29 6.84 -2.69
N SER A 22 -3.63 7.49 -1.59
CA SER A 22 -2.91 8.67 -1.15
C SER A 22 -1.46 8.33 -0.79
N LEU A 23 -1.26 7.24 -0.08
CA LEU A 23 0.09 6.78 0.24
C LEU A 23 0.87 6.49 -1.03
N LYS A 24 0.24 5.78 -1.96
CA LYS A 24 0.90 5.44 -3.21
C LYS A 24 1.32 6.69 -3.98
N GLU A 25 0.44 7.68 -4.05
CA GLU A 25 0.74 8.92 -4.75
C GLU A 25 1.92 9.64 -4.11
N LEU A 26 1.94 9.68 -2.78
CA LEU A 26 3.02 10.33 -2.08
C LEU A 26 4.34 9.63 -2.32
N LEU A 27 4.33 8.31 -2.34
CA LEU A 27 5.53 7.55 -2.65
C LEU A 27 6.00 7.79 -4.08
N LEU A 28 5.06 7.91 -5.01
CA LEU A 28 5.40 8.18 -6.40
C LEU A 28 5.97 9.58 -6.60
N GLU A 29 5.72 10.47 -5.67
CA GLU A 29 6.28 11.82 -5.71
C GLU A 29 7.69 11.85 -5.13
N ASN A 30 8.30 10.70 -4.97
CA ASN A 30 9.68 10.55 -4.48
C ASN A 30 9.85 10.91 -3.02
N LYS A 31 8.80 10.72 -2.23
CA LYS A 31 8.90 10.91 -0.79
C LYS A 31 9.19 9.60 -0.12
N ASN A 32 10.03 9.67 0.92
CA ASN A 32 10.28 8.51 1.77
C ASN A 32 9.17 8.36 2.77
N LEU A 33 9.03 7.17 3.31
CA LEU A 33 8.05 6.98 4.37
C LEU A 33 8.33 7.91 5.55
N ASP A 34 9.59 8.18 5.83
CA ASP A 34 9.95 9.11 6.91
C ASP A 34 9.40 10.51 6.67
N GLN A 35 9.32 10.91 5.42
CA GLN A 35 8.84 12.23 5.03
C GLN A 35 7.34 12.31 4.89
N ILE A 36 6.67 11.18 4.92
CA ILE A 36 5.23 11.13 4.78
C ILE A 36 4.61 11.08 6.15
N SER A 37 3.75 12.04 6.45
CA SER A 37 3.06 12.08 7.73
C SER A 37 1.62 11.64 7.56
N VAL A 38 1.00 11.25 8.68
CA VAL A 38 -0.43 10.91 8.67
C VAL A 38 -1.24 12.11 8.17
N LYS A 39 -0.82 13.32 8.56
CA LYS A 39 -1.51 14.52 8.12
C LYS A 39 -1.50 14.63 6.60
N MET A 40 -0.36 14.38 5.97
CA MET A 40 -0.25 14.44 4.52
C MET A 40 -1.17 13.43 3.86
N ILE A 41 -1.22 12.23 4.41
CA ILE A 41 -2.09 11.18 3.87
C ILE A 41 -3.55 11.60 4.00
N CYS A 42 -3.92 12.10 5.17
CA CYS A 42 -5.31 12.50 5.43
C CYS A 42 -5.72 13.66 4.54
N ASP A 43 -4.84 14.62 4.36
CA ASP A 43 -5.16 15.78 3.53
C ASP A 43 -5.41 15.33 2.09
N ARG A 44 -4.59 14.45 1.60
CA ARG A 44 -4.74 13.98 0.22
C ARG A 44 -5.96 13.08 0.06
N ALA A 45 -6.25 12.27 1.06
CA ALA A 45 -7.42 11.39 1.03
C ALA A 45 -8.71 12.12 1.36
N ASN A 46 -8.58 13.36 1.82
CA ASN A 46 -9.71 14.19 2.20
C ASN A 46 -10.50 13.56 3.35
N ILE A 47 -9.79 13.14 4.38
CA ILE A 47 -10.39 12.57 5.58
C ILE A 47 -9.74 13.21 6.80
N GLY A 48 -10.39 13.04 7.96
CA GLY A 48 -9.82 13.50 9.21
C GLY A 48 -8.91 12.46 9.82
N ARG A 49 -8.10 12.90 10.77
CA ARG A 49 -7.20 11.98 11.46
C ARG A 49 -7.95 10.91 12.22
N LYS A 50 -9.08 11.26 12.78
CA LYS A 50 -9.88 10.30 13.52
C LYS A 50 -10.30 9.15 12.63
N THR A 51 -10.68 9.47 11.41
CA THR A 51 -11.06 8.46 10.44
C THR A 51 -9.86 7.57 10.11
N PHE A 52 -8.70 8.19 9.91
CA PHE A 52 -7.49 7.42 9.64
C PHE A 52 -7.21 6.44 10.78
N TYR A 53 -7.21 6.94 12.01
CA TYR A 53 -6.84 6.09 13.15
C TYR A 53 -7.90 5.05 13.49
N SER A 54 -9.09 5.17 12.91
CA SER A 54 -10.09 4.11 13.06
C SER A 54 -9.74 2.90 12.20
N HIS A 55 -8.87 3.07 11.20
CA HIS A 55 -8.49 1.99 10.30
C HIS A 55 -7.06 1.52 10.51
N TYR A 56 -6.16 2.41 10.89
CA TYR A 56 -4.74 2.09 11.02
C TYR A 56 -4.20 2.75 12.28
N SER A 57 -3.38 2.02 13.01
CA SER A 57 -2.80 2.56 14.23
C SER A 57 -1.76 3.64 13.95
N ASP A 58 -1.06 3.51 12.84
CA ASP A 58 -0.07 4.50 12.42
C ASP A 58 0.24 4.28 10.94
N LYS A 59 1.16 5.07 10.41
CA LYS A 59 1.50 4.96 9.00
C LYS A 59 2.22 3.66 8.67
N PHE A 60 2.84 3.04 9.65
CA PHE A 60 3.54 1.78 9.42
C PHE A 60 2.55 0.64 9.26
N ALA A 61 1.46 0.66 10.02
CA ALA A 61 0.40 -0.32 9.84
C ALA A 61 -0.22 -0.19 8.45
N LEU A 62 -0.40 1.03 7.99
CA LEU A 62 -0.89 1.27 6.64
C LEU A 62 0.09 0.72 5.61
N MET A 63 1.38 0.94 5.84
CA MET A 63 2.40 0.46 4.94
C MET A 63 2.42 -1.06 4.85
N ASP A 64 2.24 -1.71 5.99
CA ASP A 64 2.19 -3.17 6.02
C ASP A 64 1.05 -3.69 5.15
N GLU A 65 -0.12 -3.10 5.28
CA GLU A 65 -1.25 -3.55 4.49
C GLU A 65 -1.04 -3.25 3.01
N PHE A 66 -0.42 -2.11 2.72
CA PHE A 66 -0.10 -1.72 1.35
C PHE A 66 0.84 -2.74 0.72
N MET A 67 1.88 -3.14 1.44
CA MET A 67 2.82 -4.14 0.96
C MET A 67 2.16 -5.50 0.79
N ASP A 68 1.30 -5.87 1.73
CA ASP A 68 0.57 -7.12 1.62
C ASP A 68 -0.26 -7.17 0.34
N SER A 69 -0.86 -6.06 -0.02
CA SER A 69 -1.65 -5.98 -1.25
C SER A 69 -0.78 -6.23 -2.48
N TYR A 70 0.40 -5.65 -2.50
CA TYR A 70 1.32 -5.87 -3.62
C TYR A 70 1.82 -7.29 -3.67
N LEU A 71 2.17 -7.86 -2.52
CA LEU A 71 2.63 -9.23 -2.48
C LEU A 71 1.55 -10.21 -2.92
N ASN A 72 0.32 -9.93 -2.51
CA ASN A 72 -0.79 -10.75 -2.92
C ASN A 72 -1.03 -10.67 -4.42
N GLU A 73 -0.90 -9.47 -4.96
CA GLU A 73 -1.07 -9.27 -6.38
C GLU A 73 0.01 -10.01 -7.16
N LEU A 74 1.23 -9.98 -6.66
CA LEU A 74 2.33 -10.71 -7.27
C LEU A 74 2.04 -12.21 -7.25
N LYS A 75 1.54 -12.69 -6.13
CA LYS A 75 1.21 -14.10 -5.99
C LYS A 75 0.16 -14.52 -7.01
N LEU A 76 -0.88 -13.71 -7.16
CA LEU A 76 -1.93 -14.00 -8.14
C LEU A 76 -1.38 -13.96 -9.56
N THR A 77 -0.49 -13.02 -9.81
CA THR A 77 0.15 -12.92 -11.11
C THR A 77 0.94 -14.19 -11.42
N CYS A 78 1.66 -14.70 -10.43
CA CYS A 78 2.45 -15.91 -10.62
C CYS A 78 1.58 -17.13 -10.87
N GLN A 79 0.39 -17.15 -10.29
CA GLN A 79 -0.52 -18.26 -10.49
C GLN A 79 -1.08 -18.31 -11.89
N ASN A 80 -1.16 -17.16 -12.55
CA ASN A 80 -1.73 -17.06 -13.88
C ASN A 80 -0.70 -16.85 -14.96
N LEU A 81 0.57 -17.13 -14.65
CA LEU A 81 1.63 -16.88 -15.60
C LEU A 81 1.62 -17.86 -16.75
N ASN A 82 1.85 -17.32 -17.94
CA ASN A 82 2.30 -18.11 -19.08
C ASN A 82 3.48 -17.33 -19.65
N GLU A 83 4.08 -17.84 -20.68
CA GLU A 83 5.28 -17.21 -21.22
C GLU A 83 5.04 -15.77 -21.63
N GLU A 84 3.92 -15.56 -22.27
CA GLU A 84 3.57 -14.25 -22.77
C GLU A 84 3.37 -13.25 -21.65
N ASN A 85 2.59 -13.63 -20.66
CA ASN A 85 2.29 -12.77 -19.54
C ASN A 85 3.51 -12.54 -18.65
N PHE A 86 4.35 -13.54 -18.56
CA PHE A 86 5.49 -13.49 -17.66
C PHE A 86 6.39 -12.28 -17.96
N HIS A 87 6.76 -12.13 -19.22
CA HIS A 87 7.65 -11.03 -19.60
C HIS A 87 7.04 -9.66 -19.28
N ASN A 88 5.78 -9.48 -19.63
CA ASN A 88 5.11 -8.21 -19.38
C ASN A 88 4.97 -7.91 -17.91
N LYS A 89 4.59 -8.91 -17.15
CA LYS A 89 4.38 -8.72 -15.71
C LYS A 89 5.68 -8.45 -14.99
N ILE A 90 6.72 -9.15 -15.38
CA ILE A 90 8.04 -8.94 -14.79
C ILE A 90 8.53 -7.52 -15.06
N LYS A 91 8.32 -7.02 -16.28
CA LYS A 91 8.73 -5.67 -16.62
C LYS A 91 8.01 -4.65 -15.74
N ILE A 92 6.73 -4.85 -15.52
CA ILE A 92 5.94 -3.94 -14.68
C ILE A 92 6.47 -3.95 -13.24
N TRP A 93 6.74 -5.15 -12.71
CA TRP A 93 7.25 -5.28 -11.37
C TRP A 93 8.64 -4.67 -11.22
N ILE A 94 9.51 -4.91 -12.19
CA ILE A 94 10.85 -4.34 -12.16
C ILE A 94 10.78 -2.82 -12.18
N ARG A 95 9.95 -2.26 -13.04
CA ARG A 95 9.79 -0.81 -13.08
C ARG A 95 9.30 -0.26 -11.75
N PHE A 96 8.36 -0.96 -11.15
CA PHE A 96 7.83 -0.53 -9.87
C PHE A 96 8.92 -0.52 -8.81
N PHE A 97 9.71 -1.58 -8.72
CA PHE A 97 10.75 -1.65 -7.72
C PHE A 97 11.86 -0.65 -7.98
N ILE A 98 12.23 -0.45 -9.23
CA ILE A 98 13.26 0.53 -9.55
C ILE A 98 12.79 1.93 -9.19
N LYS A 99 11.56 2.25 -9.54
CA LYS A 99 11.01 3.57 -9.26
C LYS A 99 10.93 3.84 -7.77
N ASN A 100 10.65 2.82 -7.00
CA ASN A 100 10.49 2.96 -5.56
C ASN A 100 11.67 2.42 -4.77
N ARG A 101 12.83 2.31 -5.41
CA ARG A 101 13.98 1.68 -4.75
C ARG A 101 14.40 2.38 -3.48
N ASP A 102 14.31 3.71 -3.46
CA ASP A 102 14.68 4.45 -2.26
C ASP A 102 13.72 4.16 -1.12
N PHE A 103 12.45 4.03 -1.46
CA PHE A 103 11.44 3.69 -0.48
C PHE A 103 11.72 2.29 0.10
N PHE A 104 11.99 1.33 -0.75
CA PHE A 104 12.25 -0.03 -0.27
C PHE A 104 13.53 -0.10 0.54
N ARG A 105 14.53 0.68 0.14
CA ARG A 105 15.76 0.75 0.91
C ARG A 105 15.47 1.26 2.31
N LYS A 106 14.70 2.33 2.40
CA LYS A 106 14.33 2.90 3.69
C LYS A 106 13.52 1.93 4.51
N LEU A 107 12.62 1.23 3.87
CA LEU A 107 11.80 0.24 4.54
C LEU A 107 12.66 -0.87 5.14
N PHE A 108 13.62 -1.36 4.39
CA PHE A 108 14.49 -2.42 4.87
C PHE A 108 15.43 -1.94 5.97
N GLU A 109 15.86 -0.71 5.88
CA GLU A 109 16.67 -0.13 6.97
C GLU A 109 15.84 -0.02 8.24
N SER A 110 14.58 0.38 8.08
CA SER A 110 13.68 0.47 9.22
C SER A 110 13.39 -0.90 9.82
N ASN A 111 13.37 -1.91 8.97
CA ASN A 111 13.09 -3.27 9.42
C ASN A 111 14.14 -3.78 10.40
N ASP A 112 15.36 -3.30 10.27
CA ASP A 112 16.39 -3.64 11.23
C ASP A 112 15.96 -3.24 12.62
N SER A 113 15.26 -2.14 12.73
CA SER A 113 14.75 -1.66 14.01
C SER A 113 13.59 -2.49 14.50
N TYR A 114 12.85 -3.08 13.59
CA TYR A 114 11.68 -3.87 13.95
C TYR A 114 12.01 -5.26 14.40
N GLN A 115 13.18 -5.71 14.14
CA GLN A 115 13.55 -7.05 14.56
C GLN A 115 12.76 -8.13 13.86
N PHE A 116 12.75 -8.14 12.59
CA PHE A 116 12.12 -9.24 11.85
C PHE A 116 12.84 -10.57 12.00
#